data_17edfe3672a12bfeae5ebcc586a8b0ae
#
_entry.id   17edfe3672a12bfeae5ebcc586a8b0ae
#
_cell.length_a   1.000
_cell.length_b   1.000
_cell.length_c   1.000
_cell.angle_alpha   90.00
_cell.angle_beta   90.00
_cell.angle_gamma   90.00
#
_symmetry.space_group_name_H-M   'P 1'
#
loop_
_entity.id
_entity.type
_entity.pdbx_description
1 polymer ?
#
loop_
_entity_poly.entity_id
_entity_poly.type
_entity_poly.pdbx_seq_one_letter_code
_entity_poly.pdbx_strand_id
1 'polypeptide(L)'
;SNGLINQAKRQAEVNIASIRESVMERGLPVLGTSSTCTFTLRDEYPHLLGIDTSDVRDSVELATRYIYRLLESGKAKLRFRKDAPKVKVAYHTPCHMEKLGWSYYSIELLKMIPSVELTVLDSQCCGIAGTYGFKKENYETSQAIGEGLFRQIEATGCDVVATDCETCKWQIEMS
;
A
#
# COMPACT_ATOMS: atom_id res chain seq x y z
N SER A 1 -9.37 6.75 -12.42
CA SER A 1 -9.41 6.91 -13.90
C SER A 1 -10.16 8.17 -14.37
N ASN A 2 -10.86 8.90 -13.51
CA ASN A 2 -11.64 10.10 -13.87
C ASN A 2 -12.50 9.92 -15.16
N GLY A 3 -12.92 8.69 -15.48
CA GLY A 3 -13.70 8.37 -16.68
C GLY A 3 -12.91 8.24 -17.99
N LEU A 4 -11.60 8.44 -17.99
CA LEU A 4 -10.75 8.36 -19.20
C LEU A 4 -10.32 6.91 -19.49
N ILE A 5 -11.28 6.01 -19.65
CA ILE A 5 -11.06 4.56 -19.76
C ILE A 5 -10.12 4.18 -20.91
N ASN A 6 -10.34 4.75 -22.10
CA ASN A 6 -9.51 4.44 -23.27
C ASN A 6 -8.04 4.89 -23.10
N GLN A 7 -7.81 6.00 -22.41
CA GLN A 7 -6.46 6.47 -22.10
C GLN A 7 -5.82 5.57 -21.02
N ALA A 8 -6.57 5.23 -19.98
CA ALA A 8 -6.13 4.32 -18.95
C ALA A 8 -5.75 2.94 -19.53
N LYS A 9 -6.56 2.41 -20.47
CA LYS A 9 -6.30 1.14 -21.14
C LYS A 9 -4.99 1.18 -21.94
N ARG A 10 -4.77 2.19 -22.76
CA ARG A 10 -3.49 2.34 -23.50
C ARG A 10 -2.29 2.39 -22.59
N GLN A 11 -2.38 3.14 -21.48
CA GLN A 11 -1.29 3.20 -20.50
C GLN A 11 -1.07 1.87 -19.81
N ALA A 12 -2.13 1.16 -19.48
CA ALA A 12 -2.06 -0.16 -18.86
C ALA A 12 -1.42 -1.20 -19.79
N GLU A 13 -1.72 -1.17 -21.09
CA GLU A 13 -1.10 -2.04 -22.10
C GLU A 13 0.43 -1.84 -22.16
N VAL A 14 0.90 -0.59 -22.12
CA VAL A 14 2.33 -0.26 -22.06
C VAL A 14 2.96 -0.80 -20.77
N ASN A 15 2.31 -0.59 -19.63
CA ASN A 15 2.80 -1.07 -18.33
C ASN A 15 2.90 -2.60 -18.30
N ILE A 16 1.89 -3.30 -18.80
CA ILE A 16 1.88 -4.78 -18.84
C ILE A 16 2.96 -5.32 -19.77
N ALA A 17 3.21 -4.67 -20.91
CA ALA A 17 4.32 -5.06 -21.78
C ALA A 17 5.67 -5.00 -21.04
N SER A 18 5.92 -3.92 -20.30
CA SER A 18 7.15 -3.77 -19.50
C SER A 18 7.22 -4.78 -18.34
N ILE A 19 6.09 -5.09 -17.71
CA ILE A 19 6.03 -6.12 -16.67
C ILE A 19 6.35 -7.50 -17.24
N ARG A 20 5.81 -7.85 -18.41
CA ARG A 20 6.10 -9.11 -19.10
C ARG A 20 7.58 -9.24 -19.43
N GLU A 21 8.20 -8.19 -19.96
CA GLU A 21 9.66 -8.18 -20.18
C GLU A 21 10.42 -8.48 -18.88
N SER A 22 10.10 -7.79 -17.79
CA SER A 22 10.76 -8.00 -16.51
C SER A 22 10.58 -9.43 -15.98
N VAL A 23 9.37 -9.95 -16.02
CA VAL A 23 9.02 -11.25 -15.42
C VAL A 23 9.45 -12.42 -16.31
N MET A 24 9.10 -12.38 -17.61
CA MET A 24 9.24 -13.52 -18.50
C MET A 24 10.64 -13.61 -19.13
N GLU A 25 11.27 -12.47 -19.47
CA GLU A 25 12.56 -12.46 -20.11
C GLU A 25 13.72 -12.36 -19.09
N ARG A 26 13.52 -11.59 -18.01
CA ARG A 26 14.58 -11.34 -17.01
C ARG A 26 14.38 -12.16 -15.72
N GLY A 27 13.28 -12.84 -15.54
CA GLY A 27 12.98 -13.65 -14.34
C GLY A 27 12.88 -12.82 -13.05
N LEU A 28 12.56 -11.54 -13.14
CA LEU A 28 12.52 -10.61 -12.00
C LEU A 28 11.06 -10.32 -11.58
N PRO A 29 10.73 -10.40 -10.29
CA PRO A 29 9.43 -9.98 -9.81
C PRO A 29 9.27 -8.46 -9.90
N VAL A 30 8.03 -8.00 -9.97
CA VAL A 30 7.69 -6.58 -9.91
C VAL A 30 7.18 -6.26 -8.51
N LEU A 31 7.89 -5.38 -7.81
CA LEU A 31 7.58 -5.02 -6.44
C LEU A 31 6.97 -3.62 -6.37
N GLY A 32 5.75 -3.54 -5.85
CA GLY A 32 5.10 -2.28 -5.54
C GLY A 32 5.44 -1.81 -4.12
N THR A 33 5.61 -0.52 -3.94
CA THR A 33 5.73 0.11 -2.62
C THR A 33 4.39 0.67 -2.13
N SER A 34 3.37 0.66 -3.00
CA SER A 34 2.01 1.12 -2.73
C SER A 34 0.99 0.02 -2.93
N SER A 35 0.12 -0.16 -1.95
CA SER A 35 -1.00 -1.11 -2.05
C SER A 35 -1.97 -0.73 -3.17
N THR A 36 -2.20 0.56 -3.40
CA THR A 36 -3.08 1.05 -4.46
C THR A 36 -2.54 0.69 -5.84
N CYS A 37 -1.26 0.98 -6.12
CA CYS A 37 -0.65 0.63 -7.40
C CYS A 37 -0.61 -0.89 -7.61
N THR A 38 -0.25 -1.64 -6.59
CA THR A 38 -0.19 -3.11 -6.66
C THR A 38 -1.58 -3.71 -6.92
N PHE A 39 -2.61 -3.21 -6.25
CA PHE A 39 -3.99 -3.63 -6.46
C PHE A 39 -4.45 -3.31 -7.89
N THR A 40 -4.15 -2.11 -8.39
CA THR A 40 -4.49 -1.70 -9.76
C THR A 40 -3.90 -2.64 -10.80
N LEU A 41 -2.61 -2.99 -10.67
CA LEU A 41 -1.92 -3.90 -11.61
C LEU A 41 -2.50 -5.33 -11.55
N ARG A 42 -2.86 -5.82 -10.37
CA ARG A 42 -3.30 -7.20 -10.16
C ARG A 42 -4.78 -7.41 -10.41
N ASP A 43 -5.61 -6.40 -10.12
CA ASP A 43 -7.06 -6.52 -10.06
C ASP A 43 -7.79 -5.58 -11.04
N GLU A 44 -7.50 -4.28 -11.00
CA GLU A 44 -8.24 -3.33 -11.82
C GLU A 44 -7.93 -3.47 -13.32
N TYR A 45 -6.69 -3.79 -13.70
CA TYR A 45 -6.33 -3.99 -15.11
C TYR A 45 -7.15 -5.10 -15.75
N PRO A 46 -7.27 -6.32 -15.19
CA PRO A 46 -8.14 -7.32 -15.77
C PRO A 46 -9.64 -7.00 -15.63
N HIS A 47 -10.11 -6.55 -14.47
CA HIS A 47 -11.54 -6.43 -14.20
C HIS A 47 -12.18 -5.15 -14.76
N LEU A 48 -11.44 -4.01 -14.72
CA LEU A 48 -11.98 -2.74 -15.21
C LEU A 48 -11.57 -2.42 -16.65
N LEU A 49 -10.37 -2.82 -17.06
CA LEU A 49 -9.83 -2.48 -18.37
C LEU A 49 -9.87 -3.65 -19.35
N GLY A 50 -10.19 -4.87 -18.87
CA GLY A 50 -10.26 -6.08 -19.70
C GLY A 50 -8.90 -6.48 -20.28
N ILE A 51 -7.81 -6.20 -19.57
CA ILE A 51 -6.44 -6.58 -19.96
C ILE A 51 -6.10 -7.89 -19.26
N ASP A 52 -5.80 -8.93 -20.02
CA ASP A 52 -5.33 -10.18 -19.44
C ASP A 52 -3.93 -10.00 -18.82
N THR A 53 -3.83 -10.29 -17.53
CA THR A 53 -2.61 -10.21 -16.72
C THR A 53 -2.30 -11.55 -16.06
N SER A 54 -3.00 -12.62 -16.40
CA SER A 54 -2.90 -13.93 -15.73
C SER A 54 -1.50 -14.52 -15.75
N ASP A 55 -0.72 -14.23 -16.80
CA ASP A 55 0.66 -14.66 -17.00
C ASP A 55 1.69 -14.00 -16.07
N VAL A 56 1.41 -12.79 -15.60
CA VAL A 56 2.36 -12.01 -14.78
C VAL A 56 1.81 -11.61 -13.41
N ARG A 57 0.52 -11.78 -13.18
CA ARG A 57 -0.17 -11.33 -11.97
C ARG A 57 0.51 -11.77 -10.68
N ASP A 58 0.95 -13.03 -10.61
CA ASP A 58 1.55 -13.57 -9.38
C ASP A 58 2.99 -13.14 -9.15
N SER A 59 3.62 -12.56 -10.17
CA SER A 59 4.94 -11.95 -10.07
C SER A 59 4.90 -10.46 -9.68
N VAL A 60 3.70 -9.88 -9.57
CA VAL A 60 3.49 -8.51 -9.08
C VAL A 60 3.06 -8.60 -7.62
N GLU A 61 3.87 -8.12 -6.69
CA GLU A 61 3.54 -8.16 -5.27
C GLU A 61 4.05 -6.92 -4.52
N LEU A 62 3.60 -6.72 -3.28
CA LEU A 62 4.12 -5.66 -2.41
C LEU A 62 5.52 -6.00 -1.91
N ALA A 63 6.38 -5.00 -1.83
CA ALA A 63 7.72 -5.11 -1.30
C ALA A 63 7.72 -5.67 0.14
N THR A 64 6.77 -5.24 0.98
CA THR A 64 6.62 -5.77 2.35
C THR A 64 6.31 -7.26 2.37
N ARG A 65 5.41 -7.73 1.51
CA ARG A 65 5.12 -9.16 1.37
C ARG A 65 6.33 -9.94 0.88
N TYR A 66 7.04 -9.44 -0.13
CA TYR A 66 8.24 -10.07 -0.68
C TYR A 66 9.35 -10.20 0.38
N ILE A 67 9.63 -9.10 1.10
CA ILE A 67 10.63 -9.09 2.19
C ILE A 67 10.26 -10.10 3.28
N TYR A 68 8.99 -10.11 3.73
CA TYR A 68 8.53 -11.06 4.73
C TYR A 68 8.80 -12.52 4.31
N ARG A 69 8.46 -12.87 3.07
CA ARG A 69 8.69 -14.22 2.52
C ARG A 69 10.18 -14.59 2.43
N LEU A 70 11.05 -13.63 2.10
CA LEU A 70 12.49 -13.86 2.13
C LEU A 70 13.00 -14.15 3.55
N LEU A 71 12.49 -13.44 4.55
CA LEU A 71 12.84 -13.65 5.95
C LEU A 71 12.32 -15.00 6.45
N GLU A 72 11.05 -15.31 6.19
CA GLU A 72 10.42 -16.58 6.58
C GLU A 72 11.13 -17.79 5.97
N SER A 73 11.54 -17.69 4.70
CA SER A 73 12.31 -18.76 4.02
C SER A 73 13.80 -18.83 4.40
N GLY A 74 14.28 -17.95 5.29
CA GLY A 74 15.67 -17.87 5.68
C GLY A 74 16.64 -17.33 4.61
N LYS A 75 16.12 -16.86 3.47
CA LYS A 75 16.91 -16.28 2.37
C LYS A 75 17.43 -14.88 2.68
N ALA A 76 16.84 -14.21 3.66
CA ALA A 76 17.28 -12.92 4.17
C ALA A 76 17.28 -12.91 5.69
N LYS A 77 18.05 -11.98 6.28
CA LYS A 77 18.10 -11.77 7.73
C LYS A 77 18.12 -10.28 8.01
N LEU A 78 17.30 -9.82 8.95
CA LEU A 78 17.32 -8.46 9.45
C LEU A 78 18.40 -8.30 10.53
N ARG A 79 19.03 -7.13 10.52
CA ARG A 79 19.96 -6.69 11.58
C ARG A 79 19.44 -5.37 12.12
N PHE A 80 19.16 -5.33 13.40
CA PHE A 80 18.66 -4.13 14.07
C PHE A 80 19.76 -3.49 14.89
N ARG A 81 19.72 -2.17 14.99
CA ARG A 81 20.55 -1.42 15.93
C ARG A 81 20.11 -1.72 17.36
N LYS A 82 21.05 -2.00 18.23
CA LYS A 82 20.77 -2.33 19.64
C LYS A 82 20.39 -1.09 20.47
N ASP A 83 20.88 0.07 20.05
CA ASP A 83 20.73 1.37 20.69
C ASP A 83 19.66 2.27 20.03
N ALA A 84 18.80 1.69 19.21
CA ALA A 84 17.71 2.44 18.58
C ALA A 84 16.70 2.92 19.65
N PRO A 85 16.29 4.20 19.64
CA PRO A 85 15.28 4.70 20.55
C PRO A 85 13.94 4.00 20.31
N LYS A 86 13.14 3.88 21.37
CA LYS A 86 11.77 3.38 21.25
C LYS A 86 10.92 4.38 20.45
N VAL A 87 10.08 3.87 19.56
CA VAL A 87 9.18 4.64 18.70
C VAL A 87 7.79 4.00 18.76
N LYS A 88 6.80 4.78 19.10
CA LYS A 88 5.39 4.38 19.05
C LYS A 88 4.89 4.56 17.63
N VAL A 89 4.50 3.47 16.99
CA VAL A 89 4.02 3.45 15.60
C VAL A 89 2.55 3.06 15.58
N ALA A 90 1.70 3.90 15.01
CA ALA A 90 0.34 3.53 14.64
C ALA A 90 0.32 3.05 13.18
N TYR A 91 -0.20 1.86 12.93
CA TYR A 91 -0.30 1.33 11.57
C TYR A 91 -1.73 1.45 11.05
N HIS A 92 -1.89 2.19 9.96
CA HIS A 92 -3.13 2.29 9.20
C HIS A 92 -3.13 1.31 8.02
N THR A 93 -4.10 0.41 7.98
CA THR A 93 -4.32 -0.50 6.85
C THR A 93 -5.12 0.21 5.75
N PRO A 94 -4.51 0.50 4.58
CA PRO A 94 -5.26 1.09 3.46
C PRO A 94 -6.34 0.15 2.91
N CYS A 95 -7.41 0.70 2.36
CA CYS A 95 -8.52 -0.09 1.82
C CYS A 95 -8.10 -1.07 0.69
N HIS A 96 -7.14 -0.70 -0.15
CA HIS A 96 -6.59 -1.61 -1.17
C HIS A 96 -5.71 -2.71 -0.57
N MET A 97 -5.07 -2.46 0.58
CA MET A 97 -4.33 -3.46 1.31
C MET A 97 -5.26 -4.54 1.89
N GLU A 98 -6.43 -4.13 2.40
CA GLU A 98 -7.47 -5.05 2.85
C GLU A 98 -7.99 -5.92 1.71
N LYS A 99 -8.27 -5.31 0.55
CA LYS A 99 -8.70 -6.06 -0.65
C LYS A 99 -7.66 -7.05 -1.13
N LEU A 100 -6.36 -6.74 -1.00
CA LEU A 100 -5.28 -7.68 -1.30
C LEU A 100 -5.17 -8.80 -0.25
N GLY A 101 -5.66 -8.61 0.97
CA GLY A 101 -5.48 -9.52 2.10
C GLY A 101 -4.06 -9.59 2.61
N TRP A 102 -3.26 -8.53 2.46
CA TRP A 102 -1.82 -8.54 2.68
C TRP A 102 -1.33 -7.68 3.85
N SER A 103 -2.22 -7.06 4.62
CA SER A 103 -1.88 -6.25 5.80
C SER A 103 -1.03 -7.01 6.82
N TYR A 104 -1.26 -8.31 6.95
CA TYR A 104 -0.48 -9.21 7.82
C TYR A 104 1.04 -9.05 7.63
N TYR A 105 1.52 -8.99 6.38
CA TYR A 105 2.95 -8.94 6.10
C TYR A 105 3.62 -7.66 6.61
N SER A 106 2.99 -6.51 6.41
CA SER A 106 3.49 -5.22 6.90
C SER A 106 3.45 -5.14 8.42
N ILE A 107 2.37 -5.63 9.04
CA ILE A 107 2.22 -5.69 10.49
C ILE A 107 3.32 -6.57 11.12
N GLU A 108 3.55 -7.77 10.60
CA GLU A 108 4.57 -8.66 11.12
C GLU A 108 6.00 -8.12 10.92
N LEU A 109 6.29 -7.47 9.79
CA LEU A 109 7.56 -6.79 9.61
C LEU A 109 7.80 -5.69 10.64
N LEU A 110 6.79 -4.88 10.95
CA LEU A 110 6.89 -3.85 11.98
C LEU A 110 7.11 -4.44 13.37
N LYS A 111 6.44 -5.55 13.71
CA LYS A 111 6.63 -6.28 14.97
C LYS A 111 8.03 -6.87 15.13
N MET A 112 8.73 -7.18 14.03
CA MET A 112 10.10 -7.68 14.07
C MET A 112 11.10 -6.62 14.52
N ILE A 113 10.77 -5.34 14.48
CA ILE A 113 11.67 -4.22 14.83
C ILE A 113 11.65 -4.01 16.35
N PRO A 114 12.75 -4.31 17.09
CA PRO A 114 12.75 -4.32 18.56
C PRO A 114 12.46 -2.96 19.21
N SER A 115 12.70 -1.87 18.47
CA SER A 115 12.46 -0.51 18.95
C SER A 115 11.05 0.03 18.65
N VAL A 116 10.20 -0.73 17.94
CA VAL A 116 8.85 -0.32 17.59
C VAL A 116 7.85 -0.81 18.62
N GLU A 117 7.05 0.10 19.14
CA GLU A 117 5.82 -0.17 19.91
C GLU A 117 4.64 0.03 18.96
N LEU A 118 4.12 -1.07 18.44
CA LEU A 118 3.12 -1.05 17.37
C LEU A 118 1.69 -1.06 17.89
N THR A 119 0.90 -0.08 17.47
CA THR A 119 -0.58 -0.07 17.57
C THR A 119 -1.16 -0.23 16.17
N VAL A 120 -1.92 -1.30 15.94
CA VAL A 120 -2.66 -1.49 14.69
C VAL A 120 -4.03 -0.81 14.85
N LEU A 121 -4.33 0.15 13.98
CA LEU A 121 -5.60 0.88 14.01
C LEU A 121 -6.75 0.03 13.46
N ASP A 122 -7.95 0.30 13.94
CA ASP A 122 -9.16 -0.28 13.35
C ASP A 122 -9.32 0.20 11.90
N SER A 123 -9.89 -0.67 11.06
CA SER A 123 -10.09 -0.36 9.64
C SER A 123 -11.04 0.82 9.46
N GLN A 124 -10.50 1.92 8.92
CA GLN A 124 -11.26 3.10 8.50
C GLN A 124 -10.65 3.70 7.24
N CYS A 125 -11.49 4.36 6.43
CA CYS A 125 -11.02 5.05 5.24
C CYS A 125 -10.35 6.39 5.62
N CYS A 126 -9.21 6.71 5.00
CA CYS A 126 -8.59 8.03 5.15
C CYS A 126 -9.34 9.16 4.41
N GLY A 127 -10.34 8.84 3.59
CA GLY A 127 -11.17 9.80 2.88
C GLY A 127 -10.66 10.24 1.51
N ILE A 128 -9.37 10.00 1.18
CA ILE A 128 -8.76 10.55 -0.05
C ILE A 128 -9.36 9.99 -1.35
N ALA A 129 -9.78 8.72 -1.36
CA ALA A 129 -10.37 8.03 -2.51
C ALA A 129 -9.60 8.27 -3.84
N GLY A 130 -8.34 7.85 -3.87
CA GLY A 130 -7.44 8.08 -5.01
C GLY A 130 -7.10 9.55 -5.17
N THR A 131 -7.67 10.23 -6.17
CA THR A 131 -7.45 11.67 -6.40
C THR A 131 -8.68 12.53 -6.07
N TYR A 132 -9.74 11.93 -5.53
CA TYR A 132 -10.99 12.63 -5.22
C TYR A 132 -10.77 13.76 -4.21
N GLY A 133 -10.13 13.46 -3.10
CA GLY A 133 -9.89 14.42 -2.01
C GLY A 133 -8.84 15.49 -2.31
N PHE A 134 -8.05 15.33 -3.39
CA PHE A 134 -7.13 16.40 -3.82
C PHE A 134 -7.82 17.55 -4.54
N LYS A 135 -9.07 17.39 -4.96
CA LYS A 135 -9.83 18.44 -5.57
C LYS A 135 -10.39 19.38 -4.51
N LYS A 136 -10.22 20.68 -4.72
CA LYS A 136 -10.65 21.70 -3.77
C LYS A 136 -12.12 21.55 -3.35
N GLU A 137 -12.98 21.25 -4.32
CA GLU A 137 -14.42 21.06 -4.10
C GLU A 137 -14.78 19.83 -3.26
N ASN A 138 -13.88 18.85 -3.15
CA ASN A 138 -14.10 17.61 -2.43
C ASN A 138 -13.32 17.54 -1.10
N TYR A 139 -12.50 18.55 -0.81
CA TYR A 139 -11.58 18.52 0.32
C TYR A 139 -12.30 18.33 1.65
N GLU A 140 -13.31 19.15 1.93
CA GLU A 140 -14.07 19.07 3.18
C GLU A 140 -14.76 17.71 3.35
N THR A 141 -15.37 17.19 2.29
CA THR A 141 -15.99 15.85 2.31
C THR A 141 -14.94 14.76 2.56
N SER A 142 -13.79 14.87 1.94
CA SER A 142 -12.67 13.94 2.11
C SER A 142 -12.16 13.93 3.54
N GLN A 143 -11.99 15.10 4.14
CA GLN A 143 -11.57 15.25 5.55
C GLN A 143 -12.63 14.66 6.51
N ALA A 144 -13.90 14.97 6.28
CA ALA A 144 -14.99 14.45 7.11
C ALA A 144 -15.07 12.90 7.08
N ILE A 145 -14.80 12.27 5.92
CA ILE A 145 -14.74 10.80 5.82
C ILE A 145 -13.55 10.25 6.61
N GLY A 146 -12.41 10.95 6.59
CA GLY A 146 -11.18 10.54 7.29
C GLY A 146 -11.19 10.78 8.79
N GLU A 147 -12.12 11.59 9.31
CA GLU A 147 -12.12 12.06 10.71
C GLU A 147 -12.03 10.92 11.74
N GLY A 148 -12.72 9.81 11.50
CA GLY A 148 -12.67 8.66 12.40
C GLY A 148 -11.26 8.06 12.50
N LEU A 149 -10.55 7.97 11.39
CA LEU A 149 -9.14 7.53 11.36
C LEU A 149 -8.24 8.53 12.09
N PHE A 150 -8.42 9.82 11.83
CA PHE A 150 -7.56 10.86 12.43
C PHE A 150 -7.70 10.88 13.96
N ARG A 151 -8.93 10.76 14.48
CA ARG A 151 -9.18 10.63 15.93
C ARG A 151 -8.55 9.37 16.53
N GLN A 152 -8.56 8.24 15.82
CA GLN A 152 -7.85 7.04 16.28
C GLN A 152 -6.34 7.28 16.37
N ILE A 153 -5.74 7.90 15.36
CA ILE A 153 -4.31 8.23 15.35
C ILE A 153 -3.96 9.11 16.56
N GLU A 154 -4.70 10.20 16.77
CA GLU A 154 -4.51 11.10 17.90
C GLU A 154 -4.60 10.36 19.24
N ALA A 155 -5.60 9.50 19.42
CA ALA A 155 -5.83 8.74 20.63
C ALA A 155 -4.68 7.77 20.98
N THR A 156 -3.87 7.35 19.99
CA THR A 156 -2.70 6.48 20.26
C THR A 156 -1.54 7.21 20.89
N GLY A 157 -1.42 8.52 20.70
CA GLY A 157 -0.23 9.30 21.07
C GLY A 157 1.04 8.76 20.42
N CYS A 158 0.93 8.26 19.17
CA CYS A 158 2.06 7.72 18.43
C CYS A 158 3.05 8.80 17.98
N ASP A 159 4.32 8.39 17.80
CA ASP A 159 5.35 9.25 17.24
C ASP A 159 5.30 9.27 15.71
N VAL A 160 4.85 8.15 15.11
CA VAL A 160 4.84 7.92 13.66
C VAL A 160 3.59 7.15 13.25
N VAL A 161 3.01 7.53 12.11
CA VAL A 161 1.99 6.72 11.42
C VAL A 161 2.63 6.00 10.24
N ALA A 162 2.45 4.69 10.17
CA ALA A 162 2.87 3.86 9.05
C ALA A 162 1.68 3.41 8.22
N THR A 163 1.82 3.40 6.89
CA THR A 163 0.80 2.92 5.96
C THR A 163 1.43 2.49 4.63
N ASP A 164 0.82 1.54 3.93
CA ASP A 164 1.26 1.07 2.60
C ASP A 164 0.58 1.83 1.45
N CYS A 165 0.24 3.09 1.64
CA CYS A 165 -0.40 3.91 0.61
C CYS A 165 0.02 5.38 0.73
N GLU A 166 0.68 5.90 -0.30
CA GLU A 166 1.18 7.27 -0.34
C GLU A 166 0.05 8.31 -0.24
N THR A 167 -1.08 8.04 -0.87
CA THR A 167 -2.21 8.98 -0.81
C THR A 167 -2.86 8.99 0.58
N CYS A 168 -2.91 7.85 1.28
CA CYS A 168 -3.33 7.83 2.68
C CYS A 168 -2.34 8.61 3.56
N LYS A 169 -1.03 8.46 3.33
CA LYS A 169 0.00 9.23 4.02
C LYS A 169 -0.25 10.73 3.87
N TRP A 170 -0.42 11.21 2.64
CA TRP A 170 -0.66 12.64 2.39
C TRP A 170 -1.95 13.14 3.04
N GLN A 171 -3.02 12.35 3.00
CA GLN A 171 -4.29 12.73 3.65
C GLN A 171 -4.12 12.87 5.16
N ILE A 172 -3.42 11.94 5.80
CA ILE A 172 -3.13 11.98 7.24
C ILE A 172 -2.23 13.17 7.60
N GLU A 173 -1.25 13.49 6.76
CA GLU A 173 -0.35 14.64 6.99
C GLU A 173 -1.06 16.00 6.83
N MET A 174 -2.18 16.04 6.10
CA MET A 174 -2.97 17.27 5.86
C MET A 174 -4.14 17.46 6.83
N SER A 175 -4.38 16.51 7.71
CA SER A 175 -5.49 16.50 8.67
C SER A 175 -5.17 17.19 10.01
#